data_bd77befe332ed06afb173eee045e9fcf
#
_entry.id   bd77befe332ed06afb173eee045e9fcf
#
_cell.length_a   1.000
_cell.length_b   1.000
_cell.length_c   1.000
_cell.angle_alpha   90.00
_cell.angle_beta   90.00
_cell.angle_gamma   90.00
#
_symmetry.space_group_name_H-M   'P 1'
#
loop_
_entity.id
_entity.type
_entity.pdbx_description
1 polymer ?
#
loop_
_entity_poly.entity_id
_entity_poly.type
_entity_poly.pdbx_seq_one_letter_code
_entity_poly.pdbx_strand_id
1 'polypeptide(L)'
;MQKINITELVLRDGHQCHIATRLRTEDMLPICPELDKLGFWSIEAWGGATFDACVRYLKEDPWERLKKLRKALPNSRIQMLLRGQNLLGYRHYSDDVVDLFVKKSADNGVDVFRVFDAMNDIRNIELSIKAVKKYKKHAEGTISFTTSPVHNVDYFVELAKKIEALGSDSIAIKDMAGLLTPQITKDLVSSLVKNVSIPIHVHSHATAGLASINLIAAVESGATMIDTCNSSFSEGASHPTTESIVVALEDLGYETGVNLSAITEVSQYLKDVRKKYWQFESEFTDLDPRVLINQVPGGMISNLSSQLKDQSALDKMNHVLDEIPNVRKDLGYPPLVTPTSQIVGTQAVLNVITGERYKSITNEVKNYFLGQYGAAPGNVDEKIKKLAIADQQPITCRPADLIKPEIESLKVKSEAFAKNDEDILTYAMFPDLAEIFLQERNAGTLEPEVLLDKSEANQASGHYAPSEFNITLHGETYHIKLTGSGHAGEVERPFYVSVDGVTEEVLVETLDEILVNGNSQASGDKVKNSSSSVSRPKPSHEGCVTSAMPGTIIEIGRAHV
;
A
#
# COMPACT_ATOMS: atom_id res chain seq x y z
N MET A 1 2.15 1.15 38.28
CA MET A 1 1.29 1.16 37.09
C MET A 1 1.88 0.21 36.05
N GLN A 2 1.05 -0.46 35.27
CA GLN A 2 1.53 -1.32 34.21
C GLN A 2 1.99 -0.41 33.04
N LYS A 3 3.20 -0.69 32.50
CA LYS A 3 3.75 0.06 31.38
C LYS A 3 3.22 -0.50 30.06
N ILE A 4 2.75 0.38 29.20
CA ILE A 4 2.36 0.09 27.81
C ILE A 4 3.39 0.69 26.86
N ASN A 5 3.95 -0.15 26.03
CA ASN A 5 4.94 0.25 25.02
C ASN A 5 4.22 0.71 23.74
N ILE A 6 4.49 1.92 23.30
CA ILE A 6 3.87 2.50 22.10
C ILE A 6 4.89 2.56 20.96
N THR A 7 4.51 2.04 19.80
CA THR A 7 5.23 2.23 18.54
C THR A 7 4.57 3.35 17.75
N GLU A 8 5.34 4.36 17.37
CA GLU A 8 4.88 5.46 16.52
C GLU A 8 5.08 5.12 15.04
N LEU A 9 4.03 5.26 14.24
CA LEU A 9 4.01 4.83 12.83
C LEU A 9 4.14 5.97 11.82
N VAL A 10 4.25 7.21 12.25
CA VAL A 10 4.17 8.39 11.38
C VAL A 10 5.25 8.44 10.29
N LEU A 11 6.44 7.90 10.55
CA LEU A 11 7.54 7.92 9.58
C LEU A 11 7.50 6.78 8.54
N ARG A 12 6.53 5.86 8.64
CA ARG A 12 6.34 4.78 7.65
C ARG A 12 4.87 4.57 7.29
N ASP A 13 4.10 3.88 8.15
CA ASP A 13 2.74 3.43 7.79
C ASP A 13 1.74 4.59 7.72
N GLY A 14 1.85 5.57 8.61
CA GLY A 14 0.98 6.75 8.61
C GLY A 14 0.99 7.48 7.28
N HIS A 15 2.16 7.89 6.80
CA HIS A 15 2.26 8.58 5.52
C HIS A 15 2.08 7.65 4.31
N GLN A 16 2.33 6.34 4.47
CA GLN A 16 1.99 5.36 3.42
C GLN A 16 0.49 5.34 3.17
N CYS A 17 -0.33 5.40 4.22
CA CYS A 17 -1.78 5.33 4.12
C CYS A 17 -2.40 6.61 3.52
N HIS A 18 -1.87 7.78 3.87
CA HIS A 18 -2.47 9.05 3.49
C HIS A 18 -1.91 9.67 2.21
N ILE A 19 -0.59 9.57 1.99
CA ILE A 19 0.09 10.21 0.86
C ILE A 19 0.94 9.21 0.05
N ALA A 20 0.46 7.98 -0.05
CA ALA A 20 1.02 6.92 -0.91
C ALA A 20 2.55 6.78 -0.77
N THR A 21 3.09 6.87 0.45
CA THR A 21 4.52 6.75 0.78
C THR A 21 5.39 7.88 0.19
N ARG A 22 4.82 9.05 -0.13
CA ARG A 22 5.55 10.15 -0.80
C ARG A 22 6.33 11.06 0.13
N LEU A 23 6.28 10.89 1.47
CA LEU A 23 7.03 11.73 2.40
C LEU A 23 8.54 11.59 2.18
N ARG A 24 9.22 12.70 1.85
CA ARG A 24 10.66 12.74 1.55
C ARG A 24 11.50 12.69 2.83
N THR A 25 12.71 12.14 2.72
CA THR A 25 13.66 12.09 3.84
C THR A 25 13.99 13.48 4.35
N GLU A 26 14.17 14.46 3.48
CA GLU A 26 14.47 15.85 3.86
C GLU A 26 13.38 16.52 4.73
N ASP A 27 12.13 16.12 4.53
CA ASP A 27 10.99 16.61 5.32
C ASP A 27 10.79 15.83 6.63
N MET A 28 11.38 14.63 6.77
CA MET A 28 11.37 13.85 8.02
C MET A 28 12.47 14.28 8.99
N LEU A 29 13.68 14.52 8.48
CA LEU A 29 14.87 14.72 9.30
C LEU A 29 14.76 15.89 10.28
N PRO A 30 14.17 17.05 9.95
CA PRO A 30 14.10 18.18 10.87
C PRO A 30 13.35 17.90 12.18
N ILE A 31 12.34 17.00 12.14
CA ILE A 31 11.52 16.69 13.32
C ILE A 31 12.01 15.45 14.09
N CYS A 32 12.90 14.65 13.50
CA CYS A 32 13.41 13.45 14.15
C CYS A 32 14.04 13.69 15.53
N PRO A 33 14.83 14.77 15.79
CA PRO A 33 15.39 15.00 17.12
C PRO A 33 14.33 15.22 18.21
N GLU A 34 13.17 15.75 17.87
CA GLU A 34 12.06 15.91 18.82
C GLU A 34 11.30 14.58 19.00
N LEU A 35 11.05 13.83 17.90
CA LEU A 35 10.52 12.48 17.97
C LEU A 35 11.37 11.55 18.85
N ASP A 36 12.69 11.66 18.76
CA ASP A 36 13.64 10.83 19.53
C ASP A 36 13.55 11.02 21.05
N LYS A 37 12.98 12.15 21.52
CA LYS A 37 12.83 12.51 22.93
C LYS A 37 11.45 12.15 23.49
N LEU A 38 10.48 11.75 22.64
CA LEU A 38 9.09 11.56 23.08
C LEU A 38 8.87 10.32 23.95
N GLY A 39 9.81 9.36 23.98
CA GLY A 39 9.71 8.20 24.85
C GLY A 39 9.01 6.99 24.23
N PHE A 40 8.78 6.96 22.93
CA PHE A 40 8.23 5.80 22.23
C PHE A 40 9.11 4.55 22.43
N TRP A 41 8.47 3.39 22.49
CA TRP A 41 9.19 2.11 22.53
C TRP A 41 9.97 1.86 21.24
N SER A 42 9.34 2.15 20.10
CA SER A 42 9.99 2.18 18.80
C SER A 42 9.31 3.20 17.86
N ILE A 43 10.00 3.56 16.79
CA ILE A 43 9.48 4.38 15.69
C ILE A 43 9.59 3.54 14.42
N GLU A 44 8.46 3.24 13.80
CA GLU A 44 8.47 2.55 12.51
C GLU A 44 8.80 3.56 11.41
N ALA A 45 9.94 3.36 10.75
CA ALA A 45 10.50 4.34 9.83
C ALA A 45 10.95 3.74 8.49
N TRP A 46 10.90 2.40 8.33
CA TRP A 46 11.40 1.74 7.15
C TRP A 46 10.67 0.43 6.84
N GLY A 47 10.93 -0.16 5.67
CA GLY A 47 10.26 -1.38 5.24
C GLY A 47 8.94 -1.13 4.50
N GLY A 48 8.12 -2.16 4.36
CA GLY A 48 6.86 -2.08 3.63
C GLY A 48 7.01 -1.56 2.20
N ALA A 49 6.25 -0.54 1.82
CA ALA A 49 6.32 0.11 0.52
C ALA A 49 7.38 1.22 0.42
N THR A 50 8.02 1.59 1.53
CA THR A 50 8.98 2.70 1.57
C THR A 50 10.14 2.49 0.59
N PHE A 51 10.67 1.27 0.52
CA PHE A 51 11.81 0.95 -0.33
C PHE A 51 11.48 1.14 -1.82
N ASP A 52 10.38 0.57 -2.28
CA ASP A 52 9.89 0.73 -3.66
C ASP A 52 9.60 2.21 -3.97
N ALA A 53 8.92 2.91 -3.05
CA ALA A 53 8.61 4.34 -3.23
C ALA A 53 9.87 5.21 -3.32
N CYS A 54 10.91 4.93 -2.53
CA CYS A 54 12.20 5.62 -2.60
C CYS A 54 12.81 5.51 -4.00
N VAL A 55 12.91 4.29 -4.54
CA VAL A 55 13.53 4.03 -5.83
C VAL A 55 12.69 4.56 -6.99
N ARG A 56 11.36 4.32 -6.93
CA ARG A 56 10.44 4.60 -8.04
C ARG A 56 10.10 6.08 -8.19
N TYR A 57 9.71 6.72 -7.09
CA TYR A 57 9.08 8.04 -7.10
C TYR A 57 9.94 9.13 -6.47
N LEU A 58 10.50 8.84 -5.31
CA LEU A 58 11.26 9.83 -4.54
C LEU A 58 12.68 10.02 -5.11
N LYS A 59 13.15 9.05 -5.89
CA LYS A 59 14.54 9.00 -6.38
C LYS A 59 15.54 9.20 -5.25
N GLU A 60 15.23 8.61 -4.10
CA GLU A 60 16.08 8.55 -2.92
C GLU A 60 16.67 7.15 -2.77
N ASP A 61 17.93 7.08 -2.35
CA ASP A 61 18.53 5.81 -1.97
C ASP A 61 17.90 5.32 -0.66
N PRO A 62 17.19 4.17 -0.65
CA PRO A 62 16.49 3.69 0.55
C PRO A 62 17.44 3.34 1.70
N TRP A 63 18.66 2.90 1.42
CA TRP A 63 19.65 2.58 2.42
C TRP A 63 20.24 3.85 3.05
N GLU A 64 20.52 4.87 2.24
CA GLU A 64 20.95 6.18 2.73
C GLU A 64 19.85 6.87 3.55
N ARG A 65 18.58 6.70 3.18
CA ARG A 65 17.44 7.14 3.99
C ARG A 65 17.50 6.50 5.38
N LEU A 66 17.67 5.18 5.47
CA LEU A 66 17.76 4.47 6.74
C LEU A 66 18.93 4.97 7.60
N LYS A 67 20.12 5.14 7.02
CA LYS A 67 21.31 5.66 7.71
C LYS A 67 21.11 7.08 8.25
N LYS A 68 20.46 7.95 7.45
CA LYS A 68 20.13 9.32 7.87
C LYS A 68 19.11 9.32 9.02
N LEU A 69 18.06 8.51 8.94
CA LEU A 69 17.09 8.36 10.02
C LEU A 69 17.75 7.80 11.29
N ARG A 70 18.60 6.78 11.18
CA ARG A 70 19.37 6.25 12.34
C ARG A 70 20.23 7.32 13.01
N LYS A 71 20.86 8.18 12.21
CA LYS A 71 21.66 9.30 12.75
C LYS A 71 20.79 10.34 13.46
N ALA A 72 19.60 10.59 12.95
CA ALA A 72 18.66 11.59 13.49
C ALA A 72 17.84 11.09 14.70
N LEU A 73 17.75 9.77 14.89
CA LEU A 73 17.03 9.08 15.97
C LEU A 73 17.97 8.21 16.83
N PRO A 74 19.02 8.76 17.45
CA PRO A 74 20.07 7.96 18.10
C PRO A 74 19.59 7.14 19.29
N ASN A 75 18.55 7.57 20.01
CA ASN A 75 18.06 6.94 21.22
C ASN A 75 16.84 6.02 20.96
N SER A 76 16.08 6.27 19.90
CA SER A 76 14.89 5.49 19.58
C SER A 76 15.24 4.20 18.86
N ARG A 77 14.47 3.13 19.09
CA ARG A 77 14.52 1.92 18.27
C ARG A 77 13.87 2.19 16.93
N ILE A 78 14.57 1.92 15.84
CA ILE A 78 13.97 1.96 14.50
C ILE A 78 13.34 0.61 14.20
N GLN A 79 12.05 0.64 13.88
CA GLN A 79 11.29 -0.53 13.45
C GLN A 79 11.13 -0.56 11.94
N MET A 80 11.14 -1.76 11.36
CA MET A 80 10.79 -2.00 9.96
C MET A 80 9.73 -3.08 9.82
N LEU A 81 8.93 -2.97 8.76
CA LEU A 81 8.02 -4.02 8.31
C LEU A 81 8.71 -4.90 7.28
N LEU A 82 8.75 -6.23 7.52
CA LEU A 82 9.41 -7.23 6.68
C LEU A 82 8.44 -8.35 6.28
N ARG A 83 8.27 -8.60 4.98
CA ARG A 83 7.39 -9.66 4.47
C ARG A 83 8.12 -11.01 4.41
N GLY A 84 8.61 -11.51 5.53
CA GLY A 84 9.26 -12.82 5.61
C GLY A 84 10.19 -13.11 4.44
N GLN A 85 9.97 -14.22 3.74
CA GLN A 85 10.78 -14.63 2.59
C GLN A 85 10.65 -13.71 1.35
N ASN A 86 9.63 -12.87 1.30
CA ASN A 86 9.44 -11.88 0.23
C ASN A 86 10.20 -10.57 0.48
N LEU A 87 10.84 -10.40 1.63
CA LEU A 87 11.53 -9.17 2.02
C LEU A 87 10.64 -7.94 1.85
N LEU A 88 10.92 -7.08 0.86
CA LEU A 88 10.11 -5.92 0.50
C LEU A 88 9.54 -6.03 -0.93
N GLY A 89 9.81 -7.17 -1.61
CA GLY A 89 9.34 -7.45 -2.96
C GLY A 89 8.05 -8.29 -3.00
N TYR A 90 7.79 -8.84 -4.18
CA TYR A 90 6.54 -9.55 -4.50
C TYR A 90 6.73 -11.04 -4.82
N ARG A 91 7.96 -11.57 -4.71
CA ARG A 91 8.31 -12.98 -4.85
C ARG A 91 9.06 -13.48 -3.61
N HIS A 92 9.20 -14.78 -3.48
CA HIS A 92 10.17 -15.35 -2.54
C HIS A 92 11.60 -15.15 -3.05
N TYR A 93 12.52 -14.87 -2.14
CA TYR A 93 13.94 -14.78 -2.40
C TYR A 93 14.67 -15.99 -1.82
N SER A 94 15.85 -16.27 -2.33
CA SER A 94 16.73 -17.32 -1.78
C SER A 94 17.19 -16.97 -0.36
N ASP A 95 17.59 -17.99 0.38
CA ASP A 95 17.97 -17.87 1.78
C ASP A 95 19.19 -16.95 2.00
N ASP A 96 20.14 -16.95 1.06
CA ASP A 96 21.32 -16.09 1.11
C ASP A 96 20.96 -14.61 0.92
N VAL A 97 20.00 -14.30 0.06
CA VAL A 97 19.47 -12.93 -0.12
C VAL A 97 18.76 -12.45 1.14
N VAL A 98 17.92 -13.31 1.74
CA VAL A 98 17.19 -12.97 2.98
C VAL A 98 18.16 -12.72 4.13
N ASP A 99 19.14 -13.58 4.35
CA ASP A 99 20.13 -13.43 5.43
C ASP A 99 20.95 -12.14 5.24
N LEU A 100 21.41 -11.88 4.01
CA LEU A 100 22.17 -10.67 3.69
C LEU A 100 21.31 -9.39 3.87
N PHE A 101 20.06 -9.41 3.46
CA PHE A 101 19.15 -8.27 3.61
C PHE A 101 18.91 -7.93 5.08
N VAL A 102 18.62 -8.92 5.93
CA VAL A 102 18.44 -8.73 7.37
C VAL A 102 19.71 -8.21 8.01
N LYS A 103 20.88 -8.77 7.63
CA LYS A 103 22.18 -8.29 8.10
C LYS A 103 22.39 -6.82 7.78
N LYS A 104 22.22 -6.42 6.51
CA LYS A 104 22.43 -5.03 6.08
C LYS A 104 21.43 -4.07 6.71
N SER A 105 20.15 -4.48 6.87
CA SER A 105 19.15 -3.69 7.59
C SER A 105 19.54 -3.46 9.05
N ALA A 106 20.03 -4.50 9.73
CA ALA A 106 20.50 -4.42 11.11
C ALA A 106 21.77 -3.53 11.24
N ASP A 107 22.73 -3.69 10.34
CA ASP A 107 23.98 -2.92 10.29
C ASP A 107 23.70 -1.42 10.04
N ASN A 108 22.69 -1.11 9.23
CA ASN A 108 22.29 0.26 8.89
C ASN A 108 21.32 0.90 9.90
N GLY A 109 20.95 0.20 10.98
CA GLY A 109 20.30 0.82 12.12
C GLY A 109 18.88 0.35 12.45
N VAL A 110 18.35 -0.68 11.80
CA VAL A 110 17.10 -1.32 12.22
C VAL A 110 17.30 -2.10 13.51
N ASP A 111 16.43 -1.88 14.49
CA ASP A 111 16.45 -2.54 15.81
C ASP A 111 15.32 -3.55 15.99
N VAL A 112 14.16 -3.29 15.38
CA VAL A 112 12.95 -4.13 15.48
C VAL A 112 12.51 -4.54 14.09
N PHE A 113 12.39 -5.83 13.86
CA PHE A 113 11.91 -6.41 12.61
C PHE A 113 10.52 -7.02 12.83
N ARG A 114 9.48 -6.35 12.34
CA ARG A 114 8.12 -6.90 12.29
C ARG A 114 8.00 -7.81 11.08
N VAL A 115 8.06 -9.11 11.32
CA VAL A 115 8.13 -10.14 10.28
C VAL A 115 6.77 -10.78 10.10
N PHE A 116 6.16 -10.65 8.91
CA PHE A 116 4.87 -11.26 8.60
C PHE A 116 4.89 -12.06 7.30
N ASP A 117 3.89 -12.94 7.17
CA ASP A 117 3.56 -13.59 5.93
C ASP A 117 2.06 -13.42 5.61
N ALA A 118 1.72 -13.18 4.34
CA ALA A 118 0.35 -12.96 3.90
C ALA A 118 -0.55 -14.20 4.05
N MET A 119 0.05 -15.39 4.00
CA MET A 119 -0.66 -16.67 4.15
C MET A 119 -0.72 -17.14 5.61
N ASN A 120 -0.04 -16.48 6.54
CA ASN A 120 0.26 -16.98 7.87
C ASN A 120 1.02 -18.34 7.85
N ASP A 121 1.77 -18.57 6.77
CA ASP A 121 2.61 -19.77 6.67
C ASP A 121 3.92 -19.58 7.43
N ILE A 122 4.05 -20.28 8.54
CA ILE A 122 5.20 -20.16 9.44
C ILE A 122 6.54 -20.41 8.74
N ARG A 123 6.55 -21.25 7.71
CA ARG A 123 7.75 -21.58 6.92
C ARG A 123 8.32 -20.37 6.18
N ASN A 124 7.46 -19.41 5.83
CA ASN A 124 7.84 -18.21 5.11
C ASN A 124 8.48 -17.13 6.00
N ILE A 125 8.30 -17.21 7.33
CA ILE A 125 8.87 -16.25 8.29
C ILE A 125 10.03 -16.83 9.11
N GLU A 126 10.18 -18.14 9.14
CA GLU A 126 11.16 -18.84 9.97
C GLU A 126 12.58 -18.35 9.76
N LEU A 127 13.03 -18.26 8.51
CA LEU A 127 14.40 -17.84 8.20
C LEU A 127 14.64 -16.38 8.61
N SER A 128 13.68 -15.49 8.31
CA SER A 128 13.79 -14.08 8.66
C SER A 128 13.89 -13.88 10.18
N ILE A 129 13.07 -14.58 10.97
CA ILE A 129 13.15 -14.53 12.44
C ILE A 129 14.52 -15.03 12.91
N LYS A 130 15.00 -16.18 12.41
CA LYS A 130 16.32 -16.73 12.77
C LYS A 130 17.45 -15.76 12.40
N ALA A 131 17.40 -15.12 11.23
CA ALA A 131 18.38 -14.14 10.80
C ALA A 131 18.38 -12.91 11.72
N VAL A 132 17.20 -12.37 12.07
CA VAL A 132 17.09 -11.24 13.01
C VAL A 132 17.71 -11.59 14.36
N LYS A 133 17.45 -12.77 14.91
CA LYS A 133 18.05 -13.26 16.16
C LYS A 133 19.56 -13.44 16.02
N LYS A 134 20.06 -13.98 14.90
CA LYS A 134 21.48 -14.13 14.58
C LYS A 134 22.21 -12.78 14.66
N TYR A 135 21.58 -11.71 14.18
CA TYR A 135 22.14 -10.35 14.22
C TYR A 135 21.77 -9.57 15.49
N LYS A 136 21.25 -10.25 16.53
CA LYS A 136 20.98 -9.70 17.87
C LYS A 136 20.00 -8.53 17.85
N LYS A 137 19.00 -8.59 16.96
CA LYS A 137 17.92 -7.61 16.88
C LYS A 137 16.61 -8.19 17.41
N HIS A 138 15.62 -7.34 17.66
CA HIS A 138 14.31 -7.74 18.13
C HIS A 138 13.50 -8.32 16.97
N ALA A 139 13.10 -9.58 17.09
CA ALA A 139 12.25 -10.26 16.12
C ALA A 139 10.80 -10.24 16.61
N GLU A 140 9.94 -9.49 15.95
CA GLU A 140 8.51 -9.47 16.18
C GLU A 140 7.82 -10.34 15.12
N GLY A 141 7.45 -11.56 15.49
CA GLY A 141 6.69 -12.44 14.61
C GLY A 141 5.23 -12.00 14.55
N THR A 142 4.62 -12.03 13.36
CA THR A 142 3.35 -11.33 13.14
C THR A 142 2.27 -12.28 12.64
N ILE A 143 1.08 -12.17 13.22
CA ILE A 143 -0.17 -12.78 12.79
C ILE A 143 -0.86 -11.81 11.85
N SER A 144 -1.05 -12.17 10.57
CA SER A 144 -1.94 -11.44 9.66
C SER A 144 -3.38 -11.74 10.04
N PHE A 145 -4.01 -10.79 10.77
CA PHE A 145 -5.36 -10.99 11.27
C PHE A 145 -6.39 -10.86 10.15
N THR A 146 -7.38 -11.72 10.21
CA THR A 146 -8.58 -11.67 9.34
C THR A 146 -9.69 -12.47 9.98
N THR A 147 -10.91 -12.33 9.46
CA THR A 147 -12.09 -13.10 9.89
C THR A 147 -12.56 -14.04 8.79
N SER A 148 -12.86 -15.28 9.16
CA SER A 148 -13.43 -16.30 8.26
C SER A 148 -13.84 -17.54 9.08
N PRO A 149 -14.52 -18.52 8.49
CA PRO A 149 -14.80 -19.80 9.18
C PRO A 149 -13.55 -20.57 9.64
N VAL A 150 -12.37 -20.28 9.05
CA VAL A 150 -11.10 -20.92 9.41
C VAL A 150 -10.37 -20.14 10.52
N HIS A 151 -10.43 -18.83 10.48
CA HIS A 151 -9.69 -17.93 11.36
C HIS A 151 -10.45 -17.67 12.66
N ASN A 152 -10.40 -18.62 13.57
CA ASN A 152 -10.93 -18.53 14.94
C ASN A 152 -9.80 -18.30 15.96
N VAL A 153 -10.14 -18.12 17.22
CA VAL A 153 -9.17 -17.86 18.29
C VAL A 153 -8.15 -19.01 18.42
N ASP A 154 -8.61 -20.25 18.34
CA ASP A 154 -7.73 -21.44 18.46
C ASP A 154 -6.70 -21.48 17.34
N TYR A 155 -7.11 -21.17 16.09
CA TYR A 155 -6.18 -21.04 14.96
C TYR A 155 -5.05 -20.05 15.25
N PHE A 156 -5.41 -18.86 15.76
CA PHE A 156 -4.42 -17.82 16.05
C PHE A 156 -3.54 -18.18 17.26
N VAL A 157 -4.08 -18.87 18.26
CA VAL A 157 -3.31 -19.36 19.42
C VAL A 157 -2.25 -20.39 18.96
N GLU A 158 -2.64 -21.33 18.11
CA GLU A 158 -1.68 -22.32 17.58
C GLU A 158 -0.61 -21.66 16.68
N LEU A 159 -0.98 -20.65 15.90
CA LEU A 159 -0.02 -19.86 15.12
C LEU A 159 0.95 -19.11 16.04
N ALA A 160 0.43 -18.47 17.09
CA ALA A 160 1.23 -17.73 18.08
C ALA A 160 2.27 -18.63 18.79
N LYS A 161 1.88 -19.83 19.21
CA LYS A 161 2.80 -20.83 19.80
C LYS A 161 3.94 -21.19 18.84
N LYS A 162 3.62 -21.36 17.55
CA LYS A 162 4.64 -21.63 16.54
C LYS A 162 5.58 -20.44 16.35
N ILE A 163 5.06 -19.21 16.32
CA ILE A 163 5.85 -17.98 16.22
C ILE A 163 6.79 -17.86 17.44
N GLU A 164 6.30 -18.09 18.65
CA GLU A 164 7.11 -18.10 19.88
C GLU A 164 8.22 -19.17 19.79
N ALA A 165 7.88 -20.38 19.32
CA ALA A 165 8.83 -21.47 19.17
C ALA A 165 9.96 -21.18 18.18
N LEU A 166 9.77 -20.28 17.21
CA LEU A 166 10.83 -19.79 16.32
C LEU A 166 11.82 -18.87 17.03
N GLY A 167 11.53 -18.43 18.27
CA GLY A 167 12.37 -17.55 19.06
C GLY A 167 12.07 -16.07 18.87
N SER A 168 10.86 -15.73 18.48
CA SER A 168 10.39 -14.33 18.44
C SER A 168 10.45 -13.70 19.83
N ASP A 169 10.70 -12.40 19.89
CA ASP A 169 10.76 -11.62 21.14
C ASP A 169 9.38 -11.03 21.52
N SER A 170 8.50 -10.85 20.53
CA SER A 170 7.10 -10.43 20.70
C SER A 170 6.25 -10.97 19.55
N ILE A 171 4.93 -10.93 19.70
CA ILE A 171 3.97 -11.30 18.67
C ILE A 171 3.08 -10.11 18.36
N ALA A 172 3.05 -9.71 17.07
CA ALA A 172 2.12 -8.69 16.61
C ALA A 172 0.83 -9.31 16.05
N ILE A 173 -0.32 -8.78 16.42
CA ILE A 173 -1.59 -8.97 15.73
C ILE A 173 -1.71 -7.83 14.73
N LYS A 174 -1.63 -8.13 13.44
CA LYS A 174 -1.70 -7.14 12.36
C LYS A 174 -3.08 -7.14 11.71
N ASP A 175 -3.93 -6.22 12.14
CA ASP A 175 -5.26 -5.99 11.57
C ASP A 175 -5.20 -4.90 10.50
N MET A 176 -4.82 -5.30 9.29
CA MET A 176 -4.60 -4.37 8.17
C MET A 176 -5.90 -3.81 7.58
N ALA A 177 -7.01 -4.52 7.74
CA ALA A 177 -8.30 -4.08 7.22
C ALA A 177 -9.20 -3.41 8.27
N GLY A 178 -8.78 -3.37 9.55
CA GLY A 178 -9.59 -2.82 10.63
C GLY A 178 -10.79 -3.70 10.99
N LEU A 179 -10.62 -5.04 10.96
CA LEU A 179 -11.69 -6.02 11.19
C LEU A 179 -11.88 -6.40 12.67
N LEU A 180 -10.94 -6.05 13.53
CA LEU A 180 -11.08 -6.25 14.97
C LEU A 180 -12.31 -5.52 15.49
N THR A 181 -13.04 -6.20 16.38
CA THR A 181 -14.10 -5.59 17.19
C THR A 181 -13.71 -5.71 18.66
N PRO A 182 -14.27 -4.92 19.58
CA PRO A 182 -13.89 -4.98 20.99
C PRO A 182 -13.99 -6.40 21.59
N GLN A 183 -15.04 -7.16 21.25
CA GLN A 183 -15.20 -8.51 21.78
C GLN A 183 -14.17 -9.49 21.19
N ILE A 184 -13.97 -9.46 19.87
CA ILE A 184 -12.97 -10.30 19.21
C ILE A 184 -11.57 -9.99 19.77
N THR A 185 -11.26 -8.71 19.98
CA THR A 185 -9.99 -8.27 20.55
C THR A 185 -9.80 -8.83 21.96
N LYS A 186 -10.82 -8.74 22.83
CA LYS A 186 -10.78 -9.29 24.21
C LYS A 186 -10.55 -10.80 24.19
N ASP A 187 -11.30 -11.52 23.38
CA ASP A 187 -11.22 -12.98 23.31
C ASP A 187 -9.85 -13.44 22.77
N LEU A 188 -9.39 -12.80 21.69
CA LEU A 188 -8.11 -13.14 21.07
C LEU A 188 -6.92 -12.80 21.97
N VAL A 189 -6.82 -11.55 22.42
CA VAL A 189 -5.68 -11.09 23.23
C VAL A 189 -5.59 -11.84 24.54
N SER A 190 -6.71 -12.01 25.29
CA SER A 190 -6.67 -12.77 26.54
C SER A 190 -6.31 -14.26 26.33
N SER A 191 -6.70 -14.84 25.20
CA SER A 191 -6.30 -16.21 24.87
C SER A 191 -4.82 -16.30 24.49
N LEU A 192 -4.29 -15.36 23.75
CA LEU A 192 -2.86 -15.30 23.43
C LEU A 192 -2.01 -15.12 24.69
N VAL A 193 -2.32 -14.14 25.53
CA VAL A 193 -1.60 -13.88 26.80
C VAL A 193 -1.57 -15.10 27.72
N LYS A 194 -2.60 -15.95 27.69
CA LYS A 194 -2.64 -17.20 28.49
C LYS A 194 -1.79 -18.31 27.89
N ASN A 195 -1.52 -18.29 26.58
CA ASN A 195 -0.93 -19.43 25.87
C ASN A 195 0.51 -19.21 25.41
N VAL A 196 1.01 -17.97 25.39
CA VAL A 196 2.39 -17.63 25.07
C VAL A 196 3.01 -16.78 26.17
N SER A 197 4.34 -16.80 26.29
CA SER A 197 5.08 -16.12 27.35
C SER A 197 5.64 -14.76 26.93
N ILE A 198 5.68 -14.49 25.64
CA ILE A 198 6.23 -13.27 25.06
C ILE A 198 5.15 -12.19 24.88
N PRO A 199 5.52 -10.89 24.89
CA PRO A 199 4.59 -9.79 24.78
C PRO A 199 3.69 -9.84 23.53
N ILE A 200 2.43 -9.43 23.70
CA ILE A 200 1.48 -9.25 22.59
C ILE A 200 1.44 -7.78 22.20
N HIS A 201 1.62 -7.53 20.92
CA HIS A 201 1.57 -6.22 20.26
C HIS A 201 0.33 -6.13 19.36
N VAL A 202 -0.45 -5.05 19.47
CA VAL A 202 -1.65 -4.88 18.64
C VAL A 202 -1.48 -3.72 17.67
N HIS A 203 -1.62 -4.02 16.39
CA HIS A 203 -1.60 -3.11 15.27
C HIS A 203 -2.94 -3.19 14.55
N SER A 204 -3.68 -2.09 14.47
CA SER A 204 -4.97 -2.04 13.80
C SER A 204 -5.13 -0.76 13.01
N HIS A 205 -5.61 -0.88 11.75
CA HIS A 205 -5.99 0.28 10.96
C HIS A 205 -7.34 0.83 11.42
N ALA A 206 -7.50 2.14 11.31
CA ALA A 206 -8.69 2.85 11.79
C ALA A 206 -9.84 2.88 10.77
N THR A 207 -9.72 2.21 9.63
CA THR A 207 -10.66 2.28 8.50
C THR A 207 -12.12 2.05 8.92
N ALA A 208 -12.37 1.09 9.82
CA ALA A 208 -13.73 0.82 10.32
C ALA A 208 -14.20 1.77 11.44
N GLY A 209 -13.33 2.64 11.96
CA GLY A 209 -13.61 3.52 13.08
C GLY A 209 -13.57 2.85 14.46
N LEU A 210 -13.12 1.59 14.56
CA LEU A 210 -13.11 0.82 15.82
C LEU A 210 -11.71 0.68 16.43
N ALA A 211 -10.65 1.06 15.74
CA ALA A 211 -9.29 0.75 16.14
C ALA A 211 -8.91 1.34 17.51
N SER A 212 -9.29 2.57 17.83
CA SER A 212 -9.02 3.19 19.13
C SER A 212 -9.65 2.41 20.29
N ILE A 213 -10.91 1.99 20.15
CA ILE A 213 -11.61 1.19 21.15
C ILE A 213 -10.97 -0.20 21.27
N ASN A 214 -10.54 -0.77 20.14
CA ASN A 214 -9.88 -2.08 20.12
C ASN A 214 -8.52 -2.04 20.82
N LEU A 215 -7.72 -0.97 20.67
CA LEU A 215 -6.46 -0.82 21.38
C LEU A 215 -6.67 -0.77 22.90
N ILE A 216 -7.67 -0.03 23.38
CA ILE A 216 -8.00 -0.01 24.81
C ILE A 216 -8.44 -1.41 25.27
N ALA A 217 -9.35 -2.07 24.53
CA ALA A 217 -9.78 -3.43 24.84
C ALA A 217 -8.61 -4.44 24.85
N ALA A 218 -7.63 -4.26 23.98
CA ALA A 218 -6.42 -5.09 23.93
C ALA A 218 -5.55 -4.90 25.17
N VAL A 219 -5.31 -3.67 25.59
CA VAL A 219 -4.53 -3.36 26.80
C VAL A 219 -5.23 -3.91 28.06
N GLU A 220 -6.53 -3.70 28.20
CA GLU A 220 -7.32 -4.28 29.30
C GLU A 220 -7.29 -5.82 29.30
N SER A 221 -7.07 -6.45 28.14
CA SER A 221 -6.97 -7.91 27.99
C SER A 221 -5.55 -8.46 28.15
N GLY A 222 -4.56 -7.59 28.44
CA GLY A 222 -3.19 -7.96 28.76
C GLY A 222 -2.17 -7.73 27.66
N ALA A 223 -2.52 -7.08 26.54
CA ALA A 223 -1.53 -6.59 25.60
C ALA A 223 -0.67 -5.52 26.27
N THR A 224 0.65 -5.57 26.02
CA THR A 224 1.61 -4.63 26.60
C THR A 224 2.27 -3.74 25.56
N MET A 225 1.93 -3.92 24.29
CA MET A 225 2.48 -3.17 23.16
C MET A 225 1.35 -2.83 22.18
N ILE A 226 1.34 -1.59 21.70
CA ILE A 226 0.36 -1.10 20.73
C ILE A 226 1.00 -0.16 19.71
N ASP A 227 0.39 -0.09 18.54
CA ASP A 227 0.76 0.87 17.49
C ASP A 227 -0.21 2.05 17.47
N THR A 228 0.35 3.23 17.32
CA THR A 228 -0.41 4.48 17.11
C THR A 228 0.27 5.34 16.05
N CYS A 229 -0.43 6.37 15.58
CA CYS A 229 0.14 7.34 14.65
C CYS A 229 -0.12 8.77 15.12
N ASN A 230 0.87 9.62 15.00
CA ASN A 230 0.73 11.04 15.30
C ASN A 230 -0.46 11.67 14.56
N SER A 231 -1.16 12.60 15.20
CA SER A 231 -2.40 13.21 14.69
C SER A 231 -2.29 13.85 13.30
N SER A 232 -1.07 14.08 12.81
CA SER A 232 -0.84 14.60 11.46
C SER A 232 -1.14 13.59 10.36
N PHE A 233 -1.00 12.27 10.63
CA PHE A 233 -1.19 11.16 9.70
C PHE A 233 -1.99 10.00 10.30
N SER A 234 -2.80 10.25 11.33
CA SER A 234 -3.65 9.25 11.99
C SER A 234 -5.03 9.15 11.36
N GLU A 235 -5.83 8.20 11.85
CA GLU A 235 -7.24 7.93 11.53
C GLU A 235 -7.51 7.54 10.06
N GLY A 236 -8.75 7.28 9.73
CA GLY A 236 -9.16 6.84 8.41
C GLY A 236 -8.44 5.56 7.98
N ALA A 237 -7.76 5.59 6.85
CA ALA A 237 -6.96 4.46 6.36
C ALA A 237 -5.71 4.16 7.20
N SER A 238 -5.30 5.06 8.10
CA SER A 238 -4.13 4.93 8.95
C SER A 238 -4.49 4.31 10.31
N HIS A 239 -3.93 4.80 11.40
CA HIS A 239 -3.96 4.19 12.74
C HIS A 239 -4.54 5.14 13.77
N PRO A 240 -4.92 4.64 14.98
CA PRO A 240 -5.39 5.47 16.08
C PRO A 240 -4.41 6.59 16.42
N THR A 241 -4.98 7.75 16.74
CA THR A 241 -4.21 8.95 17.10
C THR A 241 -3.42 8.75 18.37
N THR A 242 -2.09 8.91 18.30
CA THR A 242 -1.16 8.73 19.42
C THR A 242 -1.58 9.56 20.62
N GLU A 243 -1.82 10.86 20.43
CA GLU A 243 -2.17 11.81 21.50
C GLU A 243 -3.42 11.37 22.26
N SER A 244 -4.44 10.91 21.54
CA SER A 244 -5.71 10.48 22.15
C SER A 244 -5.56 9.17 22.93
N ILE A 245 -4.83 8.21 22.37
CA ILE A 245 -4.60 6.90 23.01
C ILE A 245 -3.76 7.06 24.27
N VAL A 246 -2.71 7.90 24.24
CA VAL A 246 -1.88 8.17 25.42
C VAL A 246 -2.72 8.74 26.57
N VAL A 247 -3.54 9.78 26.28
CA VAL A 247 -4.45 10.37 27.30
C VAL A 247 -5.41 9.33 27.86
N ALA A 248 -6.03 8.52 27.00
CA ALA A 248 -7.00 7.51 27.44
C ALA A 248 -6.34 6.43 28.33
N LEU A 249 -5.13 5.97 27.97
CA LEU A 249 -4.41 4.97 28.76
C LEU A 249 -3.95 5.52 30.13
N GLU A 250 -3.49 6.76 30.18
CA GLU A 250 -3.06 7.40 31.42
C GLU A 250 -4.25 7.66 32.36
N ASP A 251 -5.41 8.07 31.82
CA ASP A 251 -6.66 8.19 32.58
C ASP A 251 -7.13 6.85 33.16
N LEU A 252 -6.92 5.76 32.44
CA LEU A 252 -7.18 4.38 32.88
C LEU A 252 -6.13 3.84 33.86
N GLY A 253 -5.08 4.60 34.20
CA GLY A 253 -4.06 4.24 35.17
C GLY A 253 -2.90 3.40 34.63
N TYR A 254 -2.67 3.40 33.32
CA TYR A 254 -1.48 2.83 32.68
C TYR A 254 -0.37 3.89 32.55
N GLU A 255 0.87 3.43 32.38
CA GLU A 255 2.02 4.30 32.10
C GLU A 255 2.47 4.11 30.66
N THR A 256 2.48 5.18 29.86
CA THR A 256 2.91 5.11 28.45
C THR A 256 4.38 5.52 28.30
N GLY A 257 4.84 6.43 29.11
CA GLY A 257 6.18 7.05 29.02
C GLY A 257 6.31 8.04 27.88
N VAL A 258 5.21 8.37 27.18
CA VAL A 258 5.20 9.33 26.07
C VAL A 258 5.01 10.75 26.60
N ASN A 259 5.86 11.68 26.16
CA ASN A 259 5.78 13.09 26.56
C ASN A 259 4.77 13.86 25.66
N LEU A 260 3.51 13.92 26.11
CA LEU A 260 2.43 14.61 25.41
C LEU A 260 2.66 16.12 25.20
N SER A 261 3.34 16.78 26.12
CA SER A 261 3.57 18.24 25.98
C SER A 261 4.52 18.55 24.82
N ALA A 262 5.47 17.67 24.53
CA ALA A 262 6.41 17.83 23.43
C ALA A 262 5.84 17.33 22.07
N ILE A 263 4.80 16.48 22.07
CA ILE A 263 4.23 15.92 20.83
C ILE A 263 3.54 17.00 19.97
N THR A 264 3.07 18.09 20.57
CA THR A 264 2.35 19.16 19.86
C THR A 264 3.21 19.82 18.79
N GLU A 265 4.50 20.04 19.07
CA GLU A 265 5.45 20.61 18.10
C GLU A 265 5.64 19.66 16.90
N VAL A 266 5.79 18.37 17.19
CA VAL A 266 5.88 17.31 16.16
C VAL A 266 4.64 17.29 15.28
N SER A 267 3.46 17.32 15.89
CA SER A 267 2.18 17.30 15.18
C SER A 267 2.00 18.54 14.31
N GLN A 268 2.36 19.73 14.80
CA GLN A 268 2.25 20.96 14.02
C GLN A 268 3.20 20.94 12.82
N TYR A 269 4.46 20.59 13.03
CA TYR A 269 5.44 20.48 11.96
C TYR A 269 4.97 19.53 10.85
N LEU A 270 4.57 18.31 11.23
CA LEU A 270 4.15 17.29 10.27
C LEU A 270 2.82 17.66 9.55
N LYS A 271 1.89 18.36 10.22
CA LYS A 271 0.69 18.91 9.56
C LYS A 271 1.05 19.94 8.48
N ASP A 272 2.04 20.78 8.74
CA ASP A 272 2.50 21.77 7.75
C ASP A 272 3.26 21.10 6.60
N VAL A 273 4.09 20.12 6.90
CA VAL A 273 4.76 19.28 5.89
C VAL A 273 3.74 18.55 5.02
N ARG A 274 2.73 17.91 5.61
CA ARG A 274 1.69 17.18 4.87
C ARG A 274 1.02 18.02 3.78
N LYS A 275 0.84 19.31 4.01
CA LYS A 275 0.23 20.23 3.03
C LYS A 275 0.99 20.29 1.71
N LYS A 276 2.31 20.05 1.71
CA LYS A 276 3.14 20.01 0.49
C LYS A 276 2.80 18.81 -0.41
N TYR A 277 2.22 17.78 0.17
CA TYR A 277 1.95 16.47 -0.48
C TYR A 277 0.49 16.31 -0.88
N TRP A 278 -0.30 17.38 -0.91
CA TRP A 278 -1.73 17.37 -1.19
C TRP A 278 -2.12 16.59 -2.46
N GLN A 279 -1.27 16.61 -3.49
CA GLN A 279 -1.50 15.91 -4.76
C GLN A 279 -1.49 14.38 -4.64
N PHE A 280 -0.94 13.86 -3.55
CA PHE A 280 -0.86 12.42 -3.26
C PHE A 280 -1.84 11.98 -2.18
N GLU A 281 -2.65 12.90 -1.66
CA GLU A 281 -3.68 12.54 -0.68
C GLU A 281 -4.64 11.52 -1.30
N SER A 282 -4.86 10.45 -0.57
CA SER A 282 -5.81 9.43 -0.99
C SER A 282 -7.24 9.97 -0.95
N GLU A 283 -8.06 9.66 -1.94
CA GLU A 283 -9.50 9.94 -1.91
C GLU A 283 -10.24 9.10 -0.85
N PHE A 284 -9.60 8.06 -0.32
CA PHE A 284 -10.16 7.10 0.65
C PHE A 284 -9.55 7.30 2.05
N THR A 285 -9.44 8.55 2.51
CA THR A 285 -8.90 8.89 3.83
C THR A 285 -9.94 8.83 4.95
N ASP A 286 -11.21 8.80 4.60
CA ASP A 286 -12.32 8.77 5.54
C ASP A 286 -12.56 7.37 6.13
N LEU A 287 -13.37 7.31 7.18
CA LEU A 287 -13.84 6.05 7.75
C LEU A 287 -14.76 5.32 6.75
N ASP A 288 -14.50 4.05 6.51
CA ASP A 288 -15.35 3.19 5.69
C ASP A 288 -15.79 1.92 6.45
N PRO A 289 -16.89 1.97 7.23
CA PRO A 289 -17.38 0.82 7.97
C PRO A 289 -17.82 -0.37 7.08
N ARG A 290 -17.96 -0.19 5.76
CA ARG A 290 -18.29 -1.28 4.83
C ARG A 290 -17.19 -2.36 4.82
N VAL A 291 -15.97 -2.02 5.24
CA VAL A 291 -14.89 -2.99 5.40
C VAL A 291 -15.25 -4.12 6.36
N LEU A 292 -16.10 -3.88 7.36
CA LEU A 292 -16.57 -4.91 8.29
C LEU A 292 -17.50 -5.95 7.60
N ILE A 293 -18.05 -5.62 6.45
CA ILE A 293 -18.93 -6.48 5.66
C ILE A 293 -18.15 -7.15 4.53
N ASN A 294 -17.52 -6.38 3.67
CA ASN A 294 -16.82 -6.88 2.48
C ASN A 294 -15.38 -7.34 2.76
N GLN A 295 -14.79 -6.94 3.89
CA GLN A 295 -13.44 -7.25 4.33
C GLN A 295 -12.32 -6.77 3.38
N VAL A 296 -12.63 -5.79 2.54
CA VAL A 296 -11.69 -5.22 1.55
C VAL A 296 -11.00 -4.00 2.15
N PRO A 297 -9.66 -4.05 2.36
CA PRO A 297 -8.91 -2.91 2.87
C PRO A 297 -9.00 -1.68 1.95
N GLY A 298 -9.00 -0.46 2.52
CA GLY A 298 -9.12 0.79 1.77
C GLY A 298 -8.08 0.94 0.65
N GLY A 299 -6.82 0.56 0.89
CA GLY A 299 -5.79 0.57 -0.15
C GLY A 299 -6.05 -0.40 -1.31
N MET A 300 -6.79 -1.49 -1.06
CA MET A 300 -7.23 -2.40 -2.13
C MET A 300 -8.34 -1.76 -2.98
N ILE A 301 -9.28 -1.04 -2.36
CA ILE A 301 -10.37 -0.34 -3.07
C ILE A 301 -9.79 0.69 -4.04
N SER A 302 -8.79 1.48 -3.62
CA SER A 302 -8.10 2.45 -4.48
C SER A 302 -7.47 1.78 -5.73
N ASN A 303 -6.78 0.65 -5.52
CA ASN A 303 -6.17 -0.10 -6.62
C ASN A 303 -7.22 -0.67 -7.59
N LEU A 304 -8.33 -1.21 -7.07
CA LEU A 304 -9.43 -1.74 -7.87
C LEU A 304 -10.11 -0.62 -8.68
N SER A 305 -10.34 0.53 -8.06
CA SER A 305 -10.90 1.71 -8.73
C SER A 305 -10.04 2.13 -9.92
N SER A 306 -8.72 2.22 -9.74
CA SER A 306 -7.79 2.54 -10.84
C SER A 306 -7.84 1.49 -11.95
N GLN A 307 -7.81 0.19 -11.61
CA GLN A 307 -7.89 -0.90 -12.59
C GLN A 307 -9.19 -0.86 -13.40
N LEU A 308 -10.33 -0.58 -12.75
CA LEU A 308 -11.63 -0.49 -13.40
C LEU A 308 -11.75 0.78 -14.27
N LYS A 309 -11.18 1.90 -13.82
CA LYS A 309 -11.09 3.14 -14.63
C LYS A 309 -10.31 2.89 -15.93
N ASP A 310 -9.16 2.23 -15.85
CA ASP A 310 -8.33 1.89 -17.01
C ASP A 310 -9.07 1.00 -18.03
N GLN A 311 -10.05 0.23 -17.55
CA GLN A 311 -10.88 -0.67 -18.36
C GLN A 311 -12.25 -0.08 -18.71
N SER A 312 -12.49 1.19 -18.37
CA SER A 312 -13.79 1.87 -18.57
C SER A 312 -14.98 1.10 -17.97
N ALA A 313 -14.78 0.49 -16.80
CA ALA A 313 -15.73 -0.39 -16.13
C ALA A 313 -15.95 -0.02 -14.64
N LEU A 314 -15.81 1.26 -14.30
CA LEU A 314 -15.94 1.74 -12.93
C LEU A 314 -17.36 1.50 -12.34
N ASP A 315 -18.38 1.50 -13.20
CA ASP A 315 -19.77 1.13 -12.88
C ASP A 315 -19.91 -0.26 -12.27
N LYS A 316 -18.95 -1.17 -12.57
CA LYS A 316 -18.93 -2.54 -12.05
C LYS A 316 -18.30 -2.69 -10.66
N MET A 317 -17.84 -1.60 -10.03
CA MET A 317 -17.14 -1.66 -8.73
C MET A 317 -17.89 -2.43 -7.67
N ASN A 318 -19.20 -2.20 -7.51
CA ASN A 318 -19.99 -2.92 -6.51
C ASN A 318 -20.02 -4.43 -6.77
N HIS A 319 -20.16 -4.86 -8.03
CA HIS A 319 -20.12 -6.28 -8.38
C HIS A 319 -18.76 -6.92 -8.09
N VAL A 320 -17.66 -6.17 -8.26
CA VAL A 320 -16.32 -6.64 -7.90
C VAL A 320 -16.19 -6.79 -6.39
N LEU A 321 -16.69 -5.83 -5.61
CA LEU A 321 -16.69 -5.92 -4.15
C LEU A 321 -17.50 -7.11 -3.63
N ASP A 322 -18.61 -7.45 -4.27
CA ASP A 322 -19.45 -8.62 -3.96
C ASP A 322 -18.76 -9.95 -4.38
N GLU A 323 -17.90 -9.93 -5.41
CA GLU A 323 -17.20 -11.12 -5.89
C GLU A 323 -15.92 -11.44 -5.08
N ILE A 324 -15.29 -10.45 -4.45
CA ILE A 324 -14.08 -10.65 -3.64
C ILE A 324 -14.26 -11.71 -2.54
N PRO A 325 -15.32 -11.72 -1.72
CA PRO A 325 -15.56 -12.76 -0.73
C PRO A 325 -15.67 -14.16 -1.33
N ASN A 326 -16.26 -14.27 -2.54
CA ASN A 326 -16.40 -15.54 -3.24
C ASN A 326 -15.03 -16.09 -3.71
N VAL A 327 -14.23 -15.24 -4.37
CA VAL A 327 -12.87 -15.62 -4.79
C VAL A 327 -12.01 -15.97 -3.58
N ARG A 328 -12.10 -15.18 -2.50
CA ARG A 328 -11.39 -15.44 -1.26
C ARG A 328 -11.76 -16.80 -0.66
N LYS A 329 -13.05 -17.15 -0.66
CA LYS A 329 -13.53 -18.48 -0.21
C LYS A 329 -12.92 -19.59 -1.06
N ASP A 330 -12.96 -19.46 -2.39
CA ASP A 330 -12.44 -20.47 -3.32
C ASP A 330 -10.93 -20.71 -3.14
N LEU A 331 -10.19 -19.68 -2.71
CA LEU A 331 -8.77 -19.75 -2.40
C LEU A 331 -8.47 -20.21 -0.95
N GLY A 332 -9.47 -20.64 -0.16
CA GLY A 332 -9.28 -21.14 1.20
C GLY A 332 -9.09 -20.02 2.23
N TYR A 333 -9.70 -18.87 2.01
CA TYR A 333 -9.77 -17.73 2.91
C TYR A 333 -8.42 -17.05 3.26
N PRO A 334 -7.52 -16.76 2.31
CA PRO A 334 -6.31 -16.01 2.64
C PRO A 334 -6.64 -14.65 3.27
N PRO A 335 -5.81 -14.15 4.21
CA PRO A 335 -5.89 -12.77 4.64
C PRO A 335 -5.69 -11.82 3.45
N LEU A 336 -6.43 -10.70 3.40
CA LEU A 336 -6.32 -9.72 2.32
C LEU A 336 -5.21 -8.70 2.62
N VAL A 337 -3.98 -9.16 2.56
CA VAL A 337 -2.74 -8.35 2.66
C VAL A 337 -1.88 -8.61 1.43
N THR A 338 -0.92 -7.73 1.13
CA THR A 338 -0.02 -7.92 -0.03
C THR A 338 0.81 -9.20 0.10
N PRO A 339 0.86 -10.11 -0.91
CA PRO A 339 0.28 -10.01 -2.27
C PRO A 339 -1.14 -10.59 -2.42
N THR A 340 -1.70 -11.29 -1.44
CA THR A 340 -2.97 -12.02 -1.55
C THR A 340 -4.15 -11.10 -1.88
N SER A 341 -4.17 -9.86 -1.36
CA SER A 341 -5.18 -8.86 -1.72
C SER A 341 -5.21 -8.58 -3.22
N GLN A 342 -4.05 -8.50 -3.86
CA GLN A 342 -3.93 -8.28 -5.31
C GLN A 342 -4.39 -9.51 -6.09
N ILE A 343 -3.98 -10.72 -5.65
CA ILE A 343 -4.38 -12.00 -6.28
C ILE A 343 -5.91 -12.14 -6.30
N VAL A 344 -6.54 -11.95 -5.14
CA VAL A 344 -8.00 -12.03 -4.99
C VAL A 344 -8.70 -10.93 -5.77
N GLY A 345 -8.23 -9.68 -5.66
CA GLY A 345 -8.84 -8.52 -6.31
C GLY A 345 -8.80 -8.60 -7.83
N THR A 346 -7.64 -8.88 -8.40
CA THR A 346 -7.50 -8.99 -9.87
C THR A 346 -8.36 -10.13 -10.42
N GLN A 347 -8.43 -11.27 -9.72
CA GLN A 347 -9.30 -12.37 -10.17
C GLN A 347 -10.79 -12.00 -10.07
N ALA A 348 -11.20 -11.29 -9.03
CA ALA A 348 -12.58 -10.80 -8.88
C ALA A 348 -12.96 -9.83 -10.02
N VAL A 349 -12.07 -8.89 -10.36
CA VAL A 349 -12.23 -7.99 -11.51
C VAL A 349 -12.42 -8.79 -12.80
N LEU A 350 -11.56 -9.78 -13.07
CA LEU A 350 -11.68 -10.60 -14.27
C LEU A 350 -12.98 -11.39 -14.32
N ASN A 351 -13.42 -11.97 -13.20
CA ASN A 351 -14.69 -12.70 -13.13
C ASN A 351 -15.86 -11.81 -13.51
N VAL A 352 -15.89 -10.57 -13.02
CA VAL A 352 -16.97 -9.59 -13.29
C VAL A 352 -16.91 -9.06 -14.73
N ILE A 353 -15.74 -8.74 -15.22
CA ILE A 353 -15.58 -8.18 -16.58
C ILE A 353 -15.92 -9.21 -17.65
N THR A 354 -15.47 -10.46 -17.48
CA THR A 354 -15.75 -11.54 -18.43
C THR A 354 -17.19 -12.07 -18.34
N GLY A 355 -17.93 -11.71 -17.30
CA GLY A 355 -19.30 -12.17 -17.02
C GLY A 355 -19.41 -13.65 -16.62
N GLU A 356 -18.27 -14.33 -16.47
CA GLU A 356 -18.20 -15.75 -16.08
C GLU A 356 -17.02 -15.98 -15.15
N ARG A 357 -17.28 -16.61 -13.99
CA ARG A 357 -16.27 -16.88 -12.98
C ARG A 357 -15.19 -17.82 -13.50
N TYR A 358 -13.92 -17.43 -13.34
CA TYR A 358 -12.74 -18.19 -13.75
C TYR A 358 -12.67 -18.56 -15.24
N LYS A 359 -13.39 -17.83 -16.10
CA LYS A 359 -13.20 -17.92 -17.56
C LYS A 359 -11.78 -17.56 -17.98
N SER A 360 -11.20 -16.59 -17.30
CA SER A 360 -9.79 -16.25 -17.35
C SER A 360 -9.18 -16.36 -15.96
N ILE A 361 -8.08 -17.06 -15.82
CA ILE A 361 -7.37 -17.30 -14.56
C ILE A 361 -6.00 -16.66 -14.64
N THR A 362 -5.67 -15.79 -13.67
CA THR A 362 -4.36 -15.13 -13.63
C THR A 362 -3.24 -16.12 -13.31
N ASN A 363 -2.01 -15.78 -13.69
CA ASN A 363 -0.85 -16.60 -13.33
C ASN A 363 -0.63 -16.63 -11.83
N GLU A 364 -0.96 -15.54 -11.13
CA GLU A 364 -0.88 -15.43 -9.68
C GLU A 364 -1.83 -16.43 -8.99
N VAL A 365 -3.05 -16.57 -9.48
CA VAL A 365 -4.01 -17.58 -8.98
C VAL A 365 -3.51 -19.00 -9.26
N LYS A 366 -2.92 -19.27 -10.43
CA LYS A 366 -2.30 -20.56 -10.72
C LYS A 366 -1.14 -20.85 -9.77
N ASN A 367 -0.25 -19.88 -9.58
CA ASN A 367 0.89 -19.99 -8.67
C ASN A 367 0.43 -20.16 -7.21
N TYR A 368 -0.69 -19.55 -6.84
CA TYR A 368 -1.30 -19.74 -5.53
C TYR A 368 -1.72 -21.21 -5.33
N PHE A 369 -2.47 -21.79 -6.27
CA PHE A 369 -2.87 -23.20 -6.20
C PHE A 369 -1.69 -24.18 -6.31
N LEU A 370 -0.60 -23.78 -6.97
CA LEU A 370 0.65 -24.53 -6.99
C LEU A 370 1.43 -24.45 -5.66
N GLY A 371 0.97 -23.64 -4.69
CA GLY A 371 1.61 -23.52 -3.38
C GLY A 371 2.86 -22.63 -3.40
N GLN A 372 3.08 -21.84 -4.45
CA GLN A 372 4.27 -21.00 -4.59
C GLN A 372 4.31 -19.78 -3.64
N TYR A 373 3.17 -19.46 -3.01
CA TYR A 373 3.09 -18.42 -1.98
C TYR A 373 3.09 -19.01 -0.56
N GLY A 374 3.00 -20.33 -0.42
CA GLY A 374 2.85 -21.04 0.85
C GLY A 374 1.56 -21.87 0.89
N ALA A 375 1.26 -22.42 2.06
CA ALA A 375 0.05 -23.22 2.27
C ALA A 375 -1.18 -22.31 2.44
N ALA A 376 -2.28 -22.63 1.75
CA ALA A 376 -3.55 -21.97 1.96
C ALA A 376 -4.03 -22.18 3.42
N PRO A 377 -4.62 -21.13 4.07
CA PRO A 377 -5.07 -21.26 5.46
C PRO A 377 -6.19 -22.29 5.66
N GLY A 378 -7.06 -22.43 4.66
CA GLY A 378 -8.17 -23.37 4.68
C GLY A 378 -8.27 -24.19 3.39
N ASN A 379 -9.34 -24.98 3.30
CA ASN A 379 -9.58 -25.81 2.12
C ASN A 379 -9.91 -24.93 0.91
N VAL A 380 -9.20 -25.15 -0.19
CA VAL A 380 -9.43 -24.50 -1.47
C VAL A 380 -10.54 -25.23 -2.25
N ASP A 381 -11.17 -24.55 -3.20
CA ASP A 381 -12.14 -25.20 -4.10
C ASP A 381 -11.40 -26.11 -5.11
N GLU A 382 -11.59 -27.42 -5.00
CA GLU A 382 -10.90 -28.41 -5.82
C GLU A 382 -11.27 -28.36 -7.30
N LYS A 383 -12.48 -27.85 -7.65
CA LYS A 383 -12.87 -27.70 -9.06
C LYS A 383 -12.11 -26.55 -9.70
N ILE A 384 -12.03 -25.42 -8.99
CA ILE A 384 -11.31 -24.24 -9.46
C ILE A 384 -9.81 -24.52 -9.49
N LYS A 385 -9.27 -25.19 -8.48
CA LYS A 385 -7.88 -25.65 -8.47
C LYS A 385 -7.56 -26.50 -9.69
N LYS A 386 -8.40 -27.51 -9.99
CA LYS A 386 -8.22 -28.34 -11.17
C LYS A 386 -8.31 -27.54 -12.48
N LEU A 387 -9.20 -26.57 -12.54
CA LEU A 387 -9.31 -25.67 -13.70
C LEU A 387 -8.03 -24.81 -13.87
N ALA A 388 -7.45 -24.35 -12.75
CA ALA A 388 -6.31 -23.44 -12.76
C ALA A 388 -4.99 -24.13 -13.10
N ILE A 389 -4.73 -25.31 -12.55
CA ILE A 389 -3.43 -26.00 -12.64
C ILE A 389 -3.47 -27.36 -13.33
N ALA A 390 -4.65 -27.81 -13.78
CA ALA A 390 -4.88 -29.09 -14.44
C ALA A 390 -4.27 -30.26 -13.61
N ASP A 391 -3.36 -31.06 -14.20
CA ASP A 391 -2.71 -32.18 -13.55
C ASP A 391 -1.36 -31.83 -12.87
N GLN A 392 -1.01 -30.52 -12.80
CA GLN A 392 0.20 -30.11 -12.12
C GLN A 392 0.09 -30.36 -10.61
N GLN A 393 1.18 -30.82 -10.02
CA GLN A 393 1.20 -31.11 -8.58
C GLN A 393 1.64 -29.89 -7.78
N PRO A 394 0.86 -29.47 -6.77
CA PRO A 394 1.28 -28.43 -5.86
C PRO A 394 2.53 -28.83 -5.08
N ILE A 395 3.40 -27.84 -4.82
CA ILE A 395 4.53 -28.03 -3.91
C ILE A 395 4.04 -28.12 -2.47
N THR A 396 4.67 -29.00 -1.69
CA THR A 396 4.36 -29.20 -0.27
C THR A 396 5.50 -28.77 0.65
N CYS A 397 6.70 -28.57 0.09
CA CYS A 397 7.86 -28.03 0.79
C CYS A 397 7.71 -26.50 0.99
N ARG A 398 8.64 -25.88 1.70
CA ARG A 398 8.78 -24.43 1.76
C ARG A 398 9.11 -23.93 0.35
N PRO A 399 8.37 -22.94 -0.20
CA PRO A 399 8.62 -22.49 -1.58
C PRO A 399 10.06 -22.06 -1.84
N ALA A 400 10.71 -21.42 -0.87
CA ALA A 400 12.09 -20.97 -0.98
C ALA A 400 13.12 -22.09 -1.10
N ASP A 401 12.81 -23.33 -0.69
CA ASP A 401 13.70 -24.49 -0.84
C ASP A 401 13.95 -24.85 -2.31
N LEU A 402 13.09 -24.38 -3.20
CA LEU A 402 13.21 -24.58 -4.65
C LEU A 402 14.06 -23.48 -5.32
N ILE A 403 14.44 -22.44 -4.59
CA ILE A 403 15.23 -21.32 -5.09
C ILE A 403 16.69 -21.56 -4.77
N LYS A 404 17.54 -21.58 -5.81
CA LYS A 404 18.98 -21.67 -5.62
C LYS A 404 19.55 -20.38 -5.04
N PRO A 405 20.69 -20.41 -4.34
CA PRO A 405 21.38 -19.20 -3.91
C PRO A 405 21.56 -18.20 -5.05
N GLU A 406 21.18 -16.93 -4.82
CA GLU A 406 21.10 -15.90 -5.86
C GLU A 406 22.23 -14.88 -5.80
N ILE A 407 22.87 -14.65 -4.63
CA ILE A 407 23.82 -13.53 -4.42
C ILE A 407 24.94 -13.50 -5.46
N GLU A 408 25.59 -14.64 -5.74
CA GLU A 408 26.71 -14.64 -6.70
C GLU A 408 26.24 -14.32 -8.13
N SER A 409 25.08 -14.81 -8.53
CA SER A 409 24.51 -14.49 -9.85
C SER A 409 24.06 -13.03 -9.94
N LEU A 410 23.54 -12.46 -8.84
CA LEU A 410 23.13 -11.06 -8.75
C LEU A 410 24.33 -10.13 -8.83
N LYS A 411 25.46 -10.45 -8.16
CA LYS A 411 26.73 -9.71 -8.27
C LYS A 411 27.17 -9.59 -9.72
N VAL A 412 27.20 -10.71 -10.44
CA VAL A 412 27.60 -10.71 -11.85
C VAL A 412 26.67 -9.86 -12.72
N LYS A 413 25.33 -9.99 -12.52
CA LYS A 413 24.34 -9.23 -13.29
C LYS A 413 24.37 -7.73 -13.02
N SER A 414 24.72 -7.32 -11.81
CA SER A 414 24.72 -5.92 -11.39
C SER A 414 26.12 -5.26 -11.40
N GLU A 415 27.17 -5.96 -11.84
CA GLU A 415 28.56 -5.49 -11.80
C GLU A 415 28.77 -4.11 -12.45
N ALA A 416 28.00 -3.80 -13.49
CA ALA A 416 28.13 -2.55 -14.22
C ALA A 416 27.63 -1.31 -13.44
N PHE A 417 26.75 -1.48 -12.46
CA PHE A 417 26.07 -0.36 -11.80
C PHE A 417 26.01 -0.46 -10.27
N ALA A 418 26.14 -1.64 -9.68
CA ALA A 418 26.15 -1.83 -8.24
C ALA A 418 27.56 -1.55 -7.66
N LYS A 419 27.63 -0.83 -6.53
CA LYS A 419 28.88 -0.48 -5.85
C LYS A 419 29.12 -1.26 -4.55
N ASN A 420 28.05 -1.82 -3.99
CA ASN A 420 28.08 -2.50 -2.68
C ASN A 420 26.95 -3.55 -2.58
N ASP A 421 26.88 -4.26 -1.45
CA ASP A 421 25.87 -5.27 -1.21
C ASP A 421 24.45 -4.68 -1.15
N GLU A 422 24.29 -3.45 -0.67
CA GLU A 422 23.01 -2.74 -0.62
C GLU A 422 22.43 -2.51 -2.02
N ASP A 423 23.29 -2.18 -2.98
CA ASP A 423 22.89 -2.03 -4.40
C ASP A 423 22.47 -3.37 -5.00
N ILE A 424 23.21 -4.45 -4.69
CA ILE A 424 22.88 -5.81 -5.13
C ILE A 424 21.51 -6.23 -4.58
N LEU A 425 21.22 -5.93 -3.32
CA LEU A 425 19.93 -6.22 -2.69
C LEU A 425 18.79 -5.38 -3.31
N THR A 426 19.07 -4.11 -3.64
CA THR A 426 18.11 -3.25 -4.34
C THR A 426 17.78 -3.83 -5.71
N TYR A 427 18.79 -4.27 -6.45
CA TYR A 427 18.63 -4.93 -7.74
C TYR A 427 17.88 -6.29 -7.60
N ALA A 428 18.18 -7.08 -6.58
CA ALA A 428 17.50 -8.35 -6.33
C ALA A 428 15.98 -8.19 -6.17
N MET A 429 15.56 -7.12 -5.50
CA MET A 429 14.13 -6.87 -5.21
C MET A 429 13.39 -6.23 -6.38
N PHE A 430 14.03 -5.35 -7.15
CA PHE A 430 13.41 -4.57 -8.21
C PHE A 430 14.34 -4.47 -9.44
N PRO A 431 14.62 -5.57 -10.18
CA PRO A 431 15.70 -5.61 -11.18
C PRO A 431 15.66 -4.45 -12.19
N ASP A 432 14.55 -4.32 -12.94
CA ASP A 432 14.45 -3.34 -14.03
C ASP A 432 14.50 -1.89 -13.51
N LEU A 433 13.84 -1.66 -12.37
CA LEU A 433 13.75 -0.34 -11.76
C LEU A 433 15.07 0.07 -11.09
N ALA A 434 15.71 -0.87 -10.38
CA ALA A 434 16.95 -0.61 -9.67
C ALA A 434 18.12 -0.38 -10.62
N GLU A 435 18.18 -1.06 -11.76
CA GLU A 435 19.20 -0.81 -12.76
C GLU A 435 19.20 0.65 -13.22
N ILE A 436 18.03 1.15 -13.63
CA ILE A 436 17.86 2.55 -14.03
C ILE A 436 18.21 3.50 -12.88
N PHE A 437 17.64 3.25 -11.71
CA PHE A 437 17.88 4.08 -10.51
C PHE A 437 19.36 4.16 -10.14
N LEU A 438 20.07 3.03 -10.10
CA LEU A 438 21.48 2.98 -9.72
C LEU A 438 22.39 3.65 -10.77
N GLN A 439 22.06 3.53 -12.06
CA GLN A 439 22.74 4.25 -13.13
C GLN A 439 22.53 5.76 -13.00
N GLU A 440 21.28 6.23 -12.83
CA GLU A 440 20.93 7.64 -12.59
C GLU A 440 21.63 8.18 -11.33
N ARG A 441 21.59 7.41 -10.22
CA ARG A 441 22.30 7.77 -8.98
C ARG A 441 23.80 7.93 -9.21
N ASN A 442 24.42 6.99 -9.93
CA ASN A 442 25.84 7.01 -10.21
C ASN A 442 26.26 8.16 -11.13
N ALA A 443 25.37 8.57 -12.03
CA ALA A 443 25.54 9.73 -12.92
C ALA A 443 25.20 11.06 -12.25
N GLY A 444 24.50 11.06 -11.09
CA GLY A 444 24.03 12.28 -10.42
C GLY A 444 22.86 12.94 -11.12
N THR A 445 22.01 12.17 -11.83
CA THR A 445 20.87 12.65 -12.63
C THR A 445 19.52 12.22 -12.04
N LEU A 446 19.47 11.88 -10.75
CA LEU A 446 18.21 11.54 -10.08
C LEU A 446 17.30 12.76 -10.01
N GLU A 447 16.09 12.63 -10.54
CA GLU A 447 15.05 13.68 -10.48
C GLU A 447 13.81 13.12 -9.74
N PRO A 448 13.52 13.60 -8.53
CA PRO A 448 12.35 13.16 -7.78
C PRO A 448 11.06 13.69 -8.42
N GLU A 449 9.95 12.97 -8.18
CA GLU A 449 8.61 13.41 -8.57
C GLU A 449 8.33 14.84 -8.06
N VAL A 450 7.86 15.73 -8.94
CA VAL A 450 7.68 17.16 -8.61
C VAL A 450 6.52 17.34 -7.64
N LEU A 451 6.75 18.14 -6.60
CA LEU A 451 5.66 18.62 -5.74
C LEU A 451 5.01 19.85 -6.37
N LEU A 452 3.71 19.76 -6.65
CA LEU A 452 2.95 20.85 -7.25
C LEU A 452 2.62 21.91 -6.19
N ASP A 453 2.74 23.19 -6.56
CA ASP A 453 2.26 24.27 -5.70
C ASP A 453 0.72 24.34 -5.77
N LYS A 454 0.06 24.31 -4.61
CA LYS A 454 -1.41 24.37 -4.52
C LYS A 454 -1.99 25.67 -5.09
N SER A 455 -1.21 26.75 -5.09
CA SER A 455 -1.59 28.02 -5.70
C SER A 455 -1.62 27.94 -7.23
N GLU A 456 -0.71 27.17 -7.84
CA GLU A 456 -0.67 26.95 -9.30
C GLU A 456 -1.81 26.01 -9.74
N ALA A 457 -2.14 25.00 -8.94
CA ALA A 457 -3.27 24.11 -9.22
C ALA A 457 -4.63 24.85 -9.18
N ASN A 458 -4.80 25.80 -8.26
CA ASN A 458 -5.99 26.64 -8.22
C ASN A 458 -6.06 27.64 -9.40
N GLN A 459 -4.92 28.01 -9.98
CA GLN A 459 -4.88 28.80 -11.22
C GLN A 459 -5.16 27.95 -12.46
N ALA A 460 -4.75 26.67 -12.46
CA ALA A 460 -5.04 25.73 -13.54
C ALA A 460 -6.51 25.25 -13.55
N SER A 461 -7.20 25.29 -12.41
CA SER A 461 -8.63 24.98 -12.29
C SER A 461 -9.58 26.16 -12.56
N GLY A 462 -9.04 27.34 -12.86
CA GLY A 462 -9.80 28.52 -13.28
C GLY A 462 -10.20 28.48 -14.73
N HIS A 463 -10.89 27.42 -15.17
CA HIS A 463 -11.57 27.43 -16.47
C HIS A 463 -12.79 28.36 -16.37
N TYR A 464 -12.63 29.60 -16.76
CA TYR A 464 -13.78 30.47 -17.00
C TYR A 464 -14.45 30.04 -18.29
N ALA A 465 -15.47 29.19 -18.21
CA ALA A 465 -16.40 29.01 -19.31
C ALA A 465 -17.30 30.27 -19.37
N PRO A 466 -17.60 30.80 -20.57
CA PRO A 466 -18.51 31.91 -20.68
C PRO A 466 -19.90 31.49 -20.14
N SER A 467 -20.44 32.25 -19.19
CA SER A 467 -21.78 32.00 -18.63
C SER A 467 -22.90 32.51 -19.52
N GLU A 468 -22.56 33.32 -20.55
CA GLU A 468 -23.49 33.92 -21.49
C GLU A 468 -22.78 34.12 -22.84
N PHE A 469 -23.37 33.59 -23.93
CA PHE A 469 -22.78 33.60 -25.27
C PHE A 469 -23.83 33.42 -26.36
N ASN A 470 -23.48 33.77 -27.59
CA ASN A 470 -24.33 33.57 -28.74
C ASN A 470 -23.88 32.36 -29.58
N ILE A 471 -24.80 31.49 -29.97
CA ILE A 471 -24.55 30.40 -30.93
C ILE A 471 -25.31 30.73 -32.22
N THR A 472 -24.60 30.72 -33.36
CA THR A 472 -25.23 30.86 -34.65
C THR A 472 -25.30 29.50 -35.34
N LEU A 473 -26.50 28.98 -35.61
CA LEU A 473 -26.77 27.72 -36.28
C LEU A 473 -27.64 27.98 -37.50
N HIS A 474 -27.20 27.52 -38.68
CA HIS A 474 -27.93 27.66 -39.94
C HIS A 474 -28.34 29.10 -40.32
N GLY A 475 -27.59 30.10 -39.78
CA GLY A 475 -27.83 31.53 -40.06
C GLY A 475 -28.75 32.21 -39.03
N GLU A 476 -29.30 31.49 -38.09
CA GLU A 476 -30.05 32.02 -36.94
C GLU A 476 -29.15 32.10 -35.71
N THR A 477 -29.22 33.18 -34.93
CA THR A 477 -28.41 33.43 -33.78
C THR A 477 -29.27 33.31 -32.50
N TYR A 478 -28.86 32.41 -31.62
CA TYR A 478 -29.49 32.12 -30.34
C TYR A 478 -28.64 32.71 -29.23
N HIS A 479 -29.28 33.41 -28.29
CA HIS A 479 -28.65 33.92 -27.10
C HIS A 479 -28.76 32.89 -25.96
N ILE A 480 -27.60 32.33 -25.51
CA ILE A 480 -27.53 31.28 -24.51
C ILE A 480 -26.99 31.85 -23.21
N LYS A 481 -27.71 31.60 -22.12
CA LYS A 481 -27.30 31.91 -20.75
C LYS A 481 -27.35 30.66 -19.90
N LEU A 482 -26.19 30.26 -19.33
CA LEU A 482 -26.10 29.16 -18.38
C LEU A 482 -26.72 29.59 -17.05
N THR A 483 -27.78 28.94 -16.61
CA THR A 483 -28.49 29.22 -15.36
C THR A 483 -28.19 28.20 -14.25
N GLY A 484 -27.56 27.08 -14.58
CA GLY A 484 -27.13 26.05 -13.65
C GLY A 484 -26.39 24.91 -14.36
N SER A 485 -25.66 24.12 -13.59
CA SER A 485 -25.04 22.87 -14.05
C SER A 485 -25.23 21.78 -13.00
N GLY A 486 -25.37 20.53 -13.46
CA GLY A 486 -25.43 19.36 -12.60
C GLY A 486 -24.09 19.03 -11.92
N HIS A 487 -24.09 18.03 -11.03
CA HIS A 487 -22.89 17.63 -10.28
C HIS A 487 -21.76 17.13 -11.17
N ALA A 488 -20.52 17.48 -10.78
CA ALA A 488 -19.32 16.99 -11.43
C ALA A 488 -19.17 15.48 -11.18
N GLY A 489 -19.07 14.69 -12.26
CA GLY A 489 -18.80 13.24 -12.14
C GLY A 489 -19.53 12.36 -13.16
N GLU A 490 -20.49 12.87 -13.91
CA GLU A 490 -21.19 12.12 -14.95
C GLU A 490 -20.61 12.40 -16.34
N VAL A 491 -20.57 11.40 -17.20
CA VAL A 491 -20.09 11.51 -18.60
C VAL A 491 -20.95 12.51 -19.38
N GLU A 492 -22.23 12.58 -19.05
CA GLU A 492 -23.16 13.58 -19.53
C GLU A 492 -23.52 14.53 -18.40
N ARG A 493 -23.33 15.83 -18.61
CA ARG A 493 -23.70 16.87 -17.63
C ARG A 493 -24.95 17.58 -18.10
N PRO A 494 -26.03 17.61 -17.33
CA PRO A 494 -27.16 18.49 -17.59
C PRO A 494 -26.77 19.94 -17.29
N PHE A 495 -26.90 20.79 -18.31
CA PHE A 495 -26.84 22.23 -18.18
C PHE A 495 -28.25 22.80 -18.34
N TYR A 496 -28.61 23.67 -17.42
CA TYR A 496 -29.84 24.44 -17.54
C TYR A 496 -29.50 25.74 -18.24
N VAL A 497 -30.04 25.92 -19.43
CA VAL A 497 -29.74 27.07 -20.29
C VAL A 497 -31.03 27.83 -20.56
N SER A 498 -30.93 29.15 -20.64
CA SER A 498 -32.01 29.98 -21.18
C SER A 498 -31.68 30.33 -22.62
N VAL A 499 -32.51 29.88 -23.56
CA VAL A 499 -32.40 30.18 -25.00
C VAL A 499 -33.52 31.18 -25.31
N ASP A 500 -33.14 32.40 -25.68
CA ASP A 500 -34.09 33.50 -25.98
C ASP A 500 -35.18 33.71 -24.87
N GLY A 501 -34.78 33.46 -23.60
CA GLY A 501 -35.63 33.63 -22.43
C GLY A 501 -36.46 32.39 -22.02
N VAL A 502 -36.35 31.28 -22.76
CA VAL A 502 -36.96 29.99 -22.41
C VAL A 502 -35.91 29.10 -21.78
N THR A 503 -36.21 28.53 -20.59
CA THR A 503 -35.28 27.62 -19.89
C THR A 503 -35.43 26.21 -20.46
N GLU A 504 -34.30 25.65 -20.92
CA GLU A 504 -34.21 24.28 -21.43
C GLU A 504 -33.09 23.52 -20.72
N GLU A 505 -33.23 22.21 -20.64
CA GLU A 505 -32.16 21.29 -20.18
C GLU A 505 -31.40 20.76 -21.39
N VAL A 506 -30.08 20.99 -21.39
CA VAL A 506 -29.17 20.51 -22.44
C VAL A 506 -28.20 19.52 -21.83
N LEU A 507 -28.20 18.30 -22.34
CA LEU A 507 -27.19 17.30 -21.98
C LEU A 507 -25.94 17.55 -22.83
N VAL A 508 -24.81 17.76 -22.14
CA VAL A 508 -23.51 17.98 -22.78
C VAL A 508 -22.62 16.77 -22.50
N GLU A 509 -22.30 16.04 -23.56
CA GLU A 509 -21.31 14.97 -23.54
C GLU A 509 -19.94 15.57 -23.88
N THR A 510 -18.95 15.42 -22.99
CA THR A 510 -17.59 15.89 -23.23
C THR A 510 -16.85 14.87 -24.07
N LEU A 511 -16.59 15.22 -25.35
CA LEU A 511 -15.83 14.36 -26.27
C LEU A 511 -14.32 14.61 -26.20
N ASP A 512 -13.89 15.84 -25.85
CA ASP A 512 -12.48 16.22 -25.69
C ASP A 512 -12.37 17.49 -24.84
N GLU A 513 -11.30 17.62 -24.04
CA GLU A 513 -11.04 18.79 -23.20
C GLU A 513 -9.81 19.55 -23.70
N ILE A 514 -9.95 20.84 -23.99
CA ILE A 514 -8.86 21.72 -24.36
C ILE A 514 -8.48 22.58 -23.16
N LEU A 515 -7.20 22.51 -22.73
CA LEU A 515 -6.64 23.42 -21.75
C LEU A 515 -6.52 24.84 -22.34
N VAL A 516 -7.36 25.75 -21.90
CA VAL A 516 -7.27 27.17 -22.26
C VAL A 516 -6.39 27.87 -21.24
N ASN A 517 -5.10 28.03 -21.53
CA ASN A 517 -4.20 28.87 -20.75
C ASN A 517 -4.55 30.35 -20.96
N GLY A 518 -5.03 31.00 -19.90
CA GLY A 518 -5.31 32.45 -19.91
C GLY A 518 -4.02 33.26 -19.82
N ASN A 519 -3.34 33.42 -20.91
CA ASN A 519 -2.48 34.55 -21.29
C ASN A 519 -1.85 34.28 -22.67
N SER A 520 -2.47 34.81 -23.72
CA SER A 520 -1.74 35.11 -24.93
C SER A 520 -2.48 36.21 -25.70
N GLN A 521 -1.84 37.38 -25.70
CA GLN A 521 -2.06 38.36 -26.75
C GLN A 521 -1.81 37.71 -28.09
N ALA A 522 -2.71 37.98 -29.03
CA ALA A 522 -2.65 37.46 -30.38
C ALA A 522 -1.31 37.77 -31.06
N SER A 523 -0.53 36.76 -31.36
CA SER A 523 0.41 36.75 -32.47
C SER A 523 0.53 35.29 -32.93
N GLY A 524 0.14 35.08 -34.21
CA GLY A 524 0.15 33.76 -34.79
C GLY A 524 1.57 33.25 -34.99
N ASP A 525 1.91 32.23 -34.27
CA ASP A 525 2.96 31.30 -34.65
C ASP A 525 2.66 29.94 -33.98
N LYS A 526 2.68 28.91 -34.81
CA LYS A 526 2.46 27.53 -34.38
C LYS A 526 3.60 27.07 -33.48
N VAL A 527 3.40 27.13 -32.18
CA VAL A 527 4.30 26.48 -31.21
C VAL A 527 3.91 25.01 -31.12
N LYS A 528 4.82 24.14 -31.48
CA LYS A 528 4.74 22.70 -31.19
C LYS A 528 4.89 22.52 -29.68
N ASN A 529 3.80 22.27 -28.99
CA ASN A 529 3.85 21.82 -27.59
C ASN A 529 4.30 20.36 -27.55
N SER A 530 5.48 20.15 -26.98
CA SER A 530 5.93 18.85 -26.52
C SER A 530 5.32 18.58 -25.12
N SER A 531 4.07 18.14 -25.09
CA SER A 531 3.55 17.44 -23.92
C SER A 531 4.02 16.00 -23.99
N SER A 532 4.85 15.57 -23.05
CA SER A 532 5.23 14.17 -22.85
C SER A 532 4.05 13.39 -22.25
N SER A 533 2.96 13.25 -23.01
CA SER A 533 2.10 12.09 -22.85
C SER A 533 2.90 10.89 -23.35
N VAL A 534 3.01 9.84 -22.55
CA VAL A 534 3.53 8.55 -23.01
C VAL A 534 2.63 8.09 -24.15
N SER A 535 2.94 8.51 -25.37
CA SER A 535 2.21 8.10 -26.56
C SER A 535 2.45 6.61 -26.74
N ARG A 536 1.37 5.85 -26.92
CA ARG A 536 1.45 4.47 -27.39
C ARG A 536 2.42 4.39 -28.58
N PRO A 537 3.35 3.46 -28.62
CA PRO A 537 4.19 3.25 -29.78
C PRO A 537 3.29 3.04 -30.98
N LYS A 538 3.45 3.88 -32.03
CA LYS A 538 2.70 3.67 -33.27
C LYS A 538 3.34 2.51 -34.03
N PRO A 539 2.55 1.66 -34.73
CA PRO A 539 3.10 0.63 -35.59
C PRO A 539 4.04 1.25 -36.62
N SER A 540 5.23 0.68 -36.77
CA SER A 540 6.25 1.18 -37.67
C SER A 540 6.04 0.76 -39.12
N HIS A 541 5.23 -0.28 -39.35
CA HIS A 541 4.89 -0.80 -40.71
C HIS A 541 3.67 -1.73 -40.63
N GLU A 542 3.13 -2.09 -41.76
CA GLU A 542 1.98 -2.99 -41.90
C GLU A 542 2.29 -4.38 -41.29
N GLY A 543 1.44 -4.87 -40.39
CA GLY A 543 1.65 -6.12 -39.63
C GLY A 543 2.27 -5.96 -38.23
N CYS A 544 2.65 -4.75 -37.81
CA CYS A 544 3.08 -4.49 -36.45
C CYS A 544 1.90 -4.42 -35.48
N VAL A 545 2.02 -5.12 -34.33
CA VAL A 545 1.10 -5.06 -33.21
C VAL A 545 1.79 -4.40 -32.04
N THR A 546 1.18 -3.37 -31.45
CA THR A 546 1.69 -2.69 -30.26
C THR A 546 0.85 -3.04 -29.05
N SER A 547 1.49 -3.32 -27.90
CA SER A 547 0.83 -3.58 -26.62
C SER A 547 0.67 -2.28 -25.84
N ALA A 548 -0.46 -2.13 -25.17
CA ALA A 548 -0.73 -1.01 -24.26
C ALA A 548 -0.05 -1.17 -22.89
N MET A 549 0.49 -2.35 -22.60
CA MET A 549 1.22 -2.66 -21.36
C MET A 549 2.54 -3.36 -21.68
N PRO A 550 3.61 -3.14 -20.88
CA PRO A 550 4.83 -3.94 -20.99
C PRO A 550 4.51 -5.41 -20.68
N GLY A 551 4.77 -6.28 -21.63
CA GLY A 551 4.56 -7.71 -21.50
C GLY A 551 5.31 -8.48 -22.57
N THR A 552 5.65 -9.74 -22.28
CA THR A 552 6.28 -10.65 -23.23
C THR A 552 5.20 -11.29 -24.11
N ILE A 553 5.34 -11.17 -25.42
CA ILE A 553 4.47 -11.88 -26.38
C ILE A 553 4.91 -13.34 -26.38
N ILE A 554 4.02 -14.23 -25.92
CA ILE A 554 4.31 -15.67 -25.80
C ILE A 554 3.91 -16.40 -27.08
N GLU A 555 2.86 -15.94 -27.78
CA GLU A 555 2.41 -16.58 -29.03
C GLU A 555 1.59 -15.58 -29.89
N ILE A 556 1.80 -15.62 -31.20
CA ILE A 556 0.99 -14.88 -32.17
C ILE A 556 0.28 -15.89 -33.07
N GLY A 557 -1.04 -16.03 -32.90
CA GLY A 557 -1.90 -16.80 -33.80
C GLY A 557 -2.19 -16.02 -35.09
N ARG A 558 -2.26 -16.70 -36.27
CA ARG A 558 -2.73 -16.09 -37.51
C ARG A 558 -4.23 -15.86 -37.41
N ALA A 559 -4.66 -14.60 -37.49
CA ALA A 559 -6.06 -14.28 -37.75
C ALA A 559 -6.35 -14.60 -39.25
N HIS A 560 -7.35 -15.43 -39.49
CA HIS A 560 -7.91 -15.56 -40.82
C HIS A 560 -8.74 -14.30 -41.10
N VAL A 561 -8.41 -13.63 -42.19
CA VAL A 561 -9.18 -12.53 -42.80
C VAL A 561 -10.45 -13.10 -43.40
#